data_995407da47c9def3f4cb31589c317a95
#
_entry.id   995407da47c9def3f4cb31589c317a95
#
_cell.length_a   1.000
_cell.length_b   1.000
_cell.length_c   1.000
_cell.angle_alpha   90.00
_cell.angle_beta   90.00
_cell.angle_gamma   90.00
#
_symmetry.space_group_name_H-M   'P 1'
#
loop_
_entity.id
_entity.type
_entity.pdbx_description
1 polymer ?
#
loop_
_entity_poly.entity_id
_entity_poly.type
_entity_poly.pdbx_seq_one_letter_code
_entity_poly.pdbx_strand_id
1 'polypeptide(L)'
;MKNVLMILNIVLLAAVAFLYYQYYNPSHSSSSSVAKPPRTPGDHAQCKIAYFEMDSVETNCEMVRDVKTELSKKEEAGMTELSRTDQQIRQKMEEYQNQLKTMTQEQGEMAQQDLMQRNSKLQSRKQELDQEYQGLYMRLNTDMKKKIEAFLNEFNRDNTYSYIFAYESGLFFYKDSACNITHAVVDGLNAMYKTQKKK
;
A
#
# COMPACT_ATOMS: atom_id res chain seq x y z
N MET A 1 -56.30 17.64 57.60
CA MET A 1 -55.94 17.66 56.14
C MET A 1 -54.78 18.63 55.82
N LYS A 2 -54.71 19.84 56.40
CA LYS A 2 -53.59 20.78 56.13
C LYS A 2 -52.20 20.22 56.48
N ASN A 3 -52.06 19.49 57.60
CA ASN A 3 -50.75 18.94 58.01
C ASN A 3 -50.26 17.79 57.11
N VAL A 4 -51.18 17.02 56.52
CA VAL A 4 -50.81 15.95 55.57
C VAL A 4 -50.29 16.53 54.26
N LEU A 5 -50.90 17.61 53.79
CA LEU A 5 -50.50 18.33 52.59
C LEU A 5 -49.10 18.96 52.78
N MET A 6 -48.85 19.49 53.96
CA MET A 6 -47.55 20.09 54.32
C MET A 6 -46.42 19.06 54.37
N ILE A 7 -46.66 17.91 54.92
CA ILE A 7 -45.71 16.80 54.95
C ILE A 7 -45.42 16.29 53.52
N LEU A 8 -46.46 16.16 52.70
CA LEU A 8 -46.32 15.74 51.28
C LEU A 8 -45.42 16.70 50.50
N ASN A 9 -45.62 18.03 50.70
CA ASN A 9 -44.76 19.02 50.01
C ASN A 9 -43.30 18.96 50.49
N ILE A 10 -43.04 18.72 51.77
CA ILE A 10 -41.67 18.62 52.27
C ILE A 10 -40.97 17.36 51.68
N VAL A 11 -41.68 16.22 51.60
CA VAL A 11 -41.17 15.00 51.00
C VAL A 11 -40.89 15.21 49.50
N LEU A 12 -41.77 15.93 48.80
CA LEU A 12 -41.55 16.23 47.36
C LEU A 12 -40.33 17.13 47.16
N LEU A 13 -40.17 18.18 47.96
CA LEU A 13 -39.00 19.05 47.90
C LEU A 13 -37.70 18.29 48.23
N ALA A 14 -37.72 17.40 49.21
CA ALA A 14 -36.57 16.54 49.52
C ALA A 14 -36.21 15.57 48.36
N ALA A 15 -37.21 15.00 47.68
CA ALA A 15 -37.03 14.18 46.53
C ALA A 15 -36.46 14.96 45.33
N VAL A 16 -36.94 16.16 45.06
CA VAL A 16 -36.42 17.04 44.03
C VAL A 16 -34.99 17.48 44.34
N ALA A 17 -34.70 17.86 45.58
CA ALA A 17 -33.33 18.21 46.00
C ALA A 17 -32.36 17.01 45.87
N PHE A 18 -32.80 15.79 46.17
CA PHE A 18 -32.03 14.58 46.00
C PHE A 18 -31.75 14.28 44.52
N LEU A 19 -32.72 14.40 43.63
CA LEU A 19 -32.54 14.25 42.19
C LEU A 19 -31.62 15.33 41.61
N TYR A 20 -31.75 16.58 42.12
CA TYR A 20 -30.88 17.68 41.72
C TYR A 20 -29.44 17.44 42.18
N TYR A 21 -29.25 16.93 43.39
CA TYR A 21 -27.93 16.51 43.91
C TYR A 21 -27.32 15.37 43.10
N GLN A 22 -28.09 14.37 42.68
CA GLN A 22 -27.64 13.31 41.77
C GLN A 22 -27.30 13.84 40.35
N TYR A 23 -28.05 14.80 39.85
CA TYR A 23 -27.82 15.38 38.56
C TYR A 23 -26.59 16.31 38.50
N TYR A 24 -26.38 17.09 39.58
CA TYR A 24 -25.26 18.04 39.64
C TYR A 24 -23.97 17.43 40.23
N ASN A 25 -24.07 16.34 40.92
CA ASN A 25 -22.92 15.52 41.35
C ASN A 25 -22.96 14.19 40.58
N PRO A 26 -22.51 14.17 39.32
CA PRO A 26 -22.29 12.89 38.67
C PRO A 26 -21.13 12.22 39.42
N SER A 27 -21.46 11.48 40.45
CA SER A 27 -20.56 10.47 41.02
C SER A 27 -20.12 9.64 39.82
N HIS A 28 -18.85 9.66 39.54
CA HIS A 28 -18.20 8.83 38.56
C HIS A 28 -18.56 7.35 38.84
N SER A 29 -19.65 6.91 38.23
CA SER A 29 -20.07 5.52 38.31
C SER A 29 -20.68 5.16 36.97
N SER A 30 -19.95 4.43 36.28
CA SER A 30 -20.18 3.74 35.00
C SER A 30 -19.46 4.37 33.84
N SER A 31 -18.12 4.48 33.89
CA SER A 31 -17.38 3.97 32.76
C SER A 31 -17.90 2.55 32.51
N SER A 32 -18.62 2.37 31.42
CA SER A 32 -18.71 1.07 30.78
C SER A 32 -17.28 0.63 30.54
N SER A 33 -16.68 0.02 31.56
CA SER A 33 -15.47 -0.75 31.41
C SER A 33 -15.87 -1.86 30.45
N VAL A 34 -15.56 -1.66 29.15
CA VAL A 34 -15.30 -2.78 28.27
C VAL A 34 -14.43 -3.69 29.13
N ALA A 35 -14.98 -4.84 29.51
CA ALA A 35 -14.33 -5.78 30.40
C ALA A 35 -12.98 -6.11 29.79
N LYS A 36 -11.93 -5.53 30.36
CA LYS A 36 -10.56 -5.87 30.02
C LYS A 36 -10.44 -7.34 30.37
N PRO A 37 -10.09 -8.22 29.45
CA PRO A 37 -9.95 -9.64 29.78
C PRO A 37 -9.07 -9.78 31.03
N PRO A 38 -9.38 -10.72 31.95
CA PRO A 38 -8.62 -10.89 33.18
C PRO A 38 -7.15 -11.11 32.82
N ARG A 39 -6.31 -10.16 33.19
CA ARG A 39 -4.85 -10.27 33.04
C ARG A 39 -4.39 -11.20 34.15
N THR A 40 -4.00 -12.39 33.76
CA THR A 40 -3.25 -13.30 34.65
C THR A 40 -1.96 -12.58 35.08
N PRO A 41 -1.61 -12.52 36.38
CA PRO A 41 -0.32 -12.01 36.81
C PRO A 41 0.73 -13.07 36.50
N GLY A 42 1.34 -12.98 35.36
CA GLY A 42 2.43 -13.82 34.90
C GLY A 42 3.20 -13.06 33.86
N ASP A 43 4.42 -12.74 34.21
CA ASP A 43 5.55 -12.25 33.40
C ASP A 43 5.12 -11.53 32.11
N HIS A 44 4.74 -10.26 32.24
CA HIS A 44 4.49 -9.39 31.13
C HIS A 44 5.84 -9.01 30.52
N ALA A 45 6.39 -9.88 29.68
CA ALA A 45 7.28 -9.42 28.64
C ALA A 45 6.54 -8.26 27.96
N GLN A 46 6.99 -7.03 28.22
CA GLN A 46 6.36 -5.83 27.64
C GLN A 46 6.33 -6.04 26.13
N CYS A 47 5.13 -6.22 25.57
CA CYS A 47 4.95 -6.35 24.13
C CYS A 47 5.42 -5.03 23.49
N LYS A 48 6.67 -4.99 23.04
CA LYS A 48 7.25 -3.84 22.37
C LYS A 48 6.86 -3.88 20.91
N ILE A 49 6.22 -2.83 20.49
CA ILE A 49 5.79 -2.64 19.11
C ILE A 49 6.68 -1.56 18.50
N ALA A 50 7.14 -1.80 17.27
CA ALA A 50 7.81 -0.79 16.45
C ALA A 50 7.11 -0.66 15.11
N TYR A 51 7.30 0.48 14.46
CA TYR A 51 6.86 0.68 13.08
C TYR A 51 7.91 1.41 12.26
N PHE A 52 7.86 1.19 10.95
CA PHE A 52 8.60 1.98 9.97
C PHE A 52 7.65 2.51 8.88
N GLU A 53 7.97 3.66 8.33
CA GLU A 53 7.17 4.30 7.28
C GLU A 53 7.56 3.75 5.92
N MET A 54 6.62 3.08 5.24
CA MET A 54 6.86 2.47 3.94
C MET A 54 7.22 3.52 2.88
N ASP A 55 6.57 4.69 2.90
CA ASP A 55 6.87 5.81 2.00
C ASP A 55 8.33 6.27 2.12
N SER A 56 8.86 6.29 3.35
CA SER A 56 10.27 6.64 3.61
C SER A 56 11.22 5.56 3.09
N VAL A 57 10.87 4.28 3.21
CA VAL A 57 11.62 3.16 2.62
C VAL A 57 11.60 3.28 1.09
N GLU A 58 10.44 3.54 0.51
CA GLU A 58 10.30 3.70 -0.94
C GLU A 58 11.10 4.87 -1.51
N THR A 59 11.25 5.94 -0.74
CA THR A 59 11.96 7.15 -1.18
C THR A 59 13.48 7.05 -0.97
N ASN A 60 13.90 6.46 0.16
CA ASN A 60 15.30 6.54 0.62
C ASN A 60 16.08 5.23 0.49
N CYS A 61 15.41 4.11 0.13
CA CYS A 61 16.09 2.83 -0.05
C CYS A 61 16.65 2.70 -1.48
N GLU A 62 17.96 2.48 -1.60
CA GLU A 62 18.66 2.32 -2.89
C GLU A 62 18.10 1.13 -3.70
N MET A 63 17.77 0.04 -3.02
CA MET A 63 17.18 -1.14 -3.65
C MET A 63 15.83 -0.81 -4.32
N VAL A 64 14.96 -0.04 -3.65
CA VAL A 64 13.65 0.36 -4.19
C VAL A 64 13.82 1.27 -5.40
N ARG A 65 14.78 2.19 -5.32
CA ARG A 65 15.11 3.09 -6.44
C ARG A 65 15.62 2.31 -7.66
N ASP A 66 16.47 1.31 -7.46
CA ASP A 66 16.97 0.46 -8.54
C ASP A 66 15.83 -0.34 -9.18
N VAL A 67 14.91 -0.90 -8.37
CA VAL A 67 13.69 -1.58 -8.85
C VAL A 67 12.81 -0.65 -9.67
N LYS A 68 12.53 0.56 -9.17
CA LYS A 68 11.75 1.57 -9.93
C LYS A 68 12.42 1.94 -11.25
N THR A 69 13.74 2.05 -11.25
CA THR A 69 14.53 2.33 -12.46
C THR A 69 14.46 1.18 -13.46
N GLU A 70 14.53 -0.07 -13.01
CA GLU A 70 14.41 -1.26 -13.88
C GLU A 70 13.03 -1.33 -14.54
N LEU A 71 11.97 -1.11 -13.76
CA LEU A 71 10.60 -1.06 -14.25
C LEU A 71 10.40 0.06 -15.29
N SER A 72 10.86 1.27 -14.98
CA SER A 72 10.75 2.42 -15.89
C SER A 72 11.49 2.17 -17.23
N LYS A 73 12.69 1.58 -17.18
CA LYS A 73 13.43 1.21 -18.41
C LYS A 73 12.68 0.16 -19.22
N LYS A 74 12.06 -0.83 -18.58
CA LYS A 74 11.29 -1.85 -19.30
C LYS A 74 10.05 -1.26 -19.96
N GLU A 75 9.35 -0.37 -19.26
CA GLU A 75 8.18 0.35 -19.80
C GLU A 75 8.56 1.23 -20.99
N GLU A 76 9.62 2.04 -20.85
CA GLU A 76 10.11 2.92 -21.92
C GLU A 76 10.55 2.13 -23.17
N ALA A 77 11.27 1.01 -22.97
CA ALA A 77 11.67 0.13 -24.07
C ALA A 77 10.45 -0.46 -24.79
N GLY A 78 9.42 -0.91 -24.04
CA GLY A 78 8.18 -1.42 -24.59
C GLY A 78 7.41 -0.36 -25.39
N MET A 79 7.27 0.84 -24.84
CA MET A 79 6.62 1.97 -25.54
C MET A 79 7.37 2.34 -26.83
N THR A 80 8.69 2.34 -26.78
CA THR A 80 9.54 2.65 -27.95
C THR A 80 9.36 1.58 -29.04
N GLU A 81 9.34 0.31 -28.67
CA GLU A 81 9.11 -0.83 -29.57
C GLU A 81 7.74 -0.71 -30.27
N LEU A 82 6.68 -0.47 -29.49
CA LEU A 82 5.31 -0.32 -30.02
C LEU A 82 5.19 0.89 -30.96
N SER A 83 5.76 2.04 -30.56
CA SER A 83 5.74 3.26 -31.37
C SER A 83 6.45 3.07 -32.71
N ARG A 84 7.62 2.41 -32.70
CA ARG A 84 8.35 2.09 -33.94
C ARG A 84 7.54 1.15 -34.84
N THR A 85 6.90 0.15 -34.27
CA THR A 85 6.08 -0.80 -35.05
C THR A 85 4.85 -0.11 -35.63
N ASP A 86 4.18 0.77 -34.87
CA ASP A 86 3.05 1.56 -35.38
C ASP A 86 3.46 2.48 -36.54
N GLN A 87 4.62 3.15 -36.43
CA GLN A 87 5.16 3.97 -37.51
C GLN A 87 5.42 3.14 -38.79
N GLN A 88 5.97 1.93 -38.64
CA GLN A 88 6.18 1.03 -39.79
C GLN A 88 4.86 0.63 -40.47
N ILE A 89 3.82 0.39 -39.68
CA ILE A 89 2.50 0.06 -40.21
C ILE A 89 1.92 1.25 -40.97
N ARG A 90 2.02 2.47 -40.40
CA ARG A 90 1.57 3.70 -41.07
C ARG A 90 2.30 3.95 -42.41
N GLN A 91 3.61 3.81 -42.42
CA GLN A 91 4.41 3.92 -43.64
C GLN A 91 3.97 2.90 -44.69
N LYS A 92 3.72 1.66 -44.27
CA LYS A 92 3.27 0.60 -45.17
C LYS A 92 1.86 0.87 -45.73
N MET A 93 0.99 1.40 -44.89
CA MET A 93 -0.35 1.83 -45.32
C MET A 93 -0.28 2.96 -46.36
N GLU A 94 0.59 3.95 -46.14
CA GLU A 94 0.81 5.05 -47.08
C GLU A 94 1.39 4.54 -48.42
N GLU A 95 2.37 3.64 -48.37
CA GLU A 95 2.91 2.98 -49.57
C GLU A 95 1.82 2.27 -50.37
N TYR A 96 0.98 1.47 -49.73
CA TYR A 96 -0.13 0.78 -50.40
C TYR A 96 -1.17 1.75 -50.96
N GLN A 97 -1.50 2.84 -50.22
CA GLN A 97 -2.40 3.87 -50.74
C GLN A 97 -1.86 4.53 -52.01
N ASN A 98 -0.57 4.82 -52.07
CA ASN A 98 0.06 5.42 -53.26
C ASN A 98 0.08 4.46 -54.48
N GLN A 99 0.14 3.16 -54.21
CA GLN A 99 0.14 2.12 -55.26
C GLN A 99 -1.25 1.65 -55.68
N LEU A 100 -2.34 2.03 -54.96
CA LEU A 100 -3.71 1.59 -55.23
C LEU A 100 -4.14 1.75 -56.70
N LYS A 101 -3.70 2.82 -57.39
CA LYS A 101 -4.06 3.11 -58.77
C LYS A 101 -3.42 2.13 -59.79
N THR A 102 -2.34 1.45 -59.39
CA THR A 102 -1.55 0.57 -60.27
C THR A 102 -1.65 -0.89 -59.84
N MET A 103 -2.23 -1.19 -58.68
CA MET A 103 -2.44 -2.55 -58.16
C MET A 103 -3.56 -3.29 -58.89
N THR A 104 -3.33 -4.59 -59.10
CA THR A 104 -4.41 -5.50 -59.46
C THR A 104 -5.32 -5.76 -58.25
N GLN A 105 -6.53 -6.29 -58.51
CA GLN A 105 -7.43 -6.65 -57.40
C GLN A 105 -6.78 -7.61 -56.37
N GLU A 106 -6.07 -8.66 -56.89
CA GLU A 106 -5.36 -9.61 -56.05
C GLU A 106 -4.27 -8.93 -55.19
N GLN A 107 -3.50 -8.03 -55.74
CA GLN A 107 -2.51 -7.24 -55.01
C GLN A 107 -3.14 -6.37 -53.92
N GLY A 108 -4.30 -5.77 -54.19
CA GLY A 108 -5.05 -4.99 -53.21
C GLY A 108 -5.53 -5.83 -52.04
N GLU A 109 -6.06 -7.03 -52.34
CA GLU A 109 -6.48 -8.00 -51.26
C GLU A 109 -5.27 -8.46 -50.40
N MET A 110 -4.13 -8.74 -51.01
CA MET A 110 -2.89 -9.08 -50.31
C MET A 110 -2.39 -7.92 -49.42
N ALA A 111 -2.43 -6.67 -49.91
CA ALA A 111 -2.04 -5.49 -49.16
C ALA A 111 -2.96 -5.30 -47.92
N GLN A 112 -4.25 -5.47 -48.09
CA GLN A 112 -5.20 -5.40 -46.99
C GLN A 112 -4.94 -6.51 -45.93
N GLN A 113 -4.68 -7.72 -46.38
CA GLN A 113 -4.37 -8.84 -45.48
C GLN A 113 -3.06 -8.62 -44.73
N ASP A 114 -2.01 -8.06 -45.38
CA ASP A 114 -0.73 -7.71 -44.72
C ASP A 114 -0.97 -6.66 -43.62
N LEU A 115 -1.73 -5.60 -43.88
CA LEU A 115 -2.05 -4.59 -42.87
C LEU A 115 -2.85 -5.15 -41.69
N MET A 116 -3.82 -6.02 -41.95
CA MET A 116 -4.57 -6.70 -40.90
C MET A 116 -3.63 -7.57 -40.02
N GLN A 117 -2.74 -8.31 -40.67
CA GLN A 117 -1.79 -9.17 -39.94
C GLN A 117 -0.80 -8.34 -39.10
N ARG A 118 -0.30 -7.23 -39.60
CA ARG A 118 0.60 -6.31 -38.90
C ARG A 118 -0.11 -5.70 -37.68
N ASN A 119 -1.34 -5.22 -37.84
CA ASN A 119 -2.14 -4.68 -36.76
C ASN A 119 -2.43 -5.74 -35.69
N SER A 120 -2.77 -6.97 -36.10
CA SER A 120 -2.96 -8.08 -35.15
C SER A 120 -1.68 -8.39 -34.36
N LYS A 121 -0.51 -8.42 -35.03
CA LYS A 121 0.79 -8.62 -34.37
C LYS A 121 1.11 -7.48 -33.39
N LEU A 122 0.81 -6.22 -33.75
CA LEU A 122 1.00 -5.08 -32.86
C LEU A 122 0.16 -5.23 -31.58
N GLN A 123 -1.13 -5.62 -31.72
CA GLN A 123 -2.01 -5.82 -30.57
C GLN A 123 -1.53 -6.99 -29.70
N SER A 124 -1.14 -8.12 -30.30
CA SER A 124 -0.60 -9.25 -29.55
C SER A 124 0.68 -8.86 -28.81
N ARG A 125 1.59 -8.12 -29.47
CA ARG A 125 2.84 -7.67 -28.86
C ARG A 125 2.61 -6.71 -27.69
N LYS A 126 1.61 -5.82 -27.81
CA LYS A 126 1.20 -4.97 -26.70
C LYS A 126 0.75 -5.78 -25.48
N GLN A 127 -0.09 -6.79 -25.68
CA GLN A 127 -0.54 -7.68 -24.60
C GLN A 127 0.62 -8.46 -23.97
N GLU A 128 1.56 -8.94 -24.77
CA GLU A 128 2.77 -9.62 -24.27
C GLU A 128 3.61 -8.68 -23.41
N LEU A 129 3.86 -7.46 -23.86
CA LEU A 129 4.63 -6.46 -23.11
C LEU A 129 3.94 -6.08 -21.79
N ASP A 130 2.62 -5.93 -21.79
CA ASP A 130 1.84 -5.68 -20.59
C ASP A 130 1.97 -6.85 -19.59
N GLN A 131 1.91 -8.10 -20.06
CA GLN A 131 2.11 -9.28 -19.22
C GLN A 131 3.54 -9.40 -18.69
N GLU A 132 4.54 -9.14 -19.54
CA GLU A 132 5.96 -9.10 -19.14
C GLU A 132 6.20 -8.06 -18.05
N TYR A 133 5.63 -6.86 -18.20
CA TYR A 133 5.74 -5.78 -17.22
C TYR A 133 5.09 -6.16 -15.89
N GLN A 134 3.85 -6.69 -15.92
CA GLN A 134 3.14 -7.13 -14.73
C GLN A 134 3.90 -8.26 -14.01
N GLY A 135 4.41 -9.23 -14.76
CA GLY A 135 5.21 -10.32 -14.21
C GLY A 135 6.49 -9.82 -13.55
N LEU A 136 7.20 -8.89 -14.19
CA LEU A 136 8.39 -8.25 -13.62
C LEU A 136 8.06 -7.46 -12.35
N TYR A 137 7.01 -6.65 -12.39
CA TYR A 137 6.53 -5.87 -11.24
C TYR A 137 6.22 -6.75 -10.03
N MET A 138 5.45 -7.83 -10.23
CA MET A 138 5.11 -8.76 -9.14
C MET A 138 6.35 -9.46 -8.56
N ARG A 139 7.26 -9.88 -9.43
CA ARG A 139 8.51 -10.53 -9.00
C ARG A 139 9.37 -9.58 -8.17
N LEU A 140 9.62 -8.37 -8.67
CA LEU A 140 10.45 -7.39 -7.98
C LEU A 140 9.86 -6.95 -6.64
N ASN A 141 8.54 -6.76 -6.57
CA ASN A 141 7.86 -6.47 -5.31
C ASN A 141 7.96 -7.63 -4.30
N THR A 142 7.82 -8.86 -4.77
CA THR A 142 7.96 -10.04 -3.92
C THR A 142 9.40 -10.16 -3.39
N ASP A 143 10.39 -9.96 -4.23
CA ASP A 143 11.80 -10.02 -3.86
C ASP A 143 12.17 -8.88 -2.89
N MET A 144 11.64 -7.69 -3.09
CA MET A 144 11.79 -6.57 -2.16
C MET A 144 11.19 -6.90 -0.78
N LYS A 145 9.96 -7.41 -0.73
CA LYS A 145 9.33 -7.86 0.53
C LYS A 145 10.20 -8.87 1.26
N LYS A 146 10.67 -9.92 0.58
CA LYS A 146 11.54 -10.94 1.17
C LYS A 146 12.83 -10.36 1.74
N LYS A 147 13.43 -9.38 1.06
CA LYS A 147 14.65 -8.71 1.54
C LYS A 147 14.38 -7.86 2.78
N ILE A 148 13.25 -7.15 2.82
CA ILE A 148 12.81 -6.40 4.02
C ILE A 148 12.57 -7.37 5.19
N GLU A 149 11.86 -8.47 4.96
CA GLU A 149 11.61 -9.48 5.99
C GLU A 149 12.92 -10.12 6.51
N ALA A 150 13.82 -10.48 5.62
CA ALA A 150 15.13 -11.02 5.99
C ALA A 150 15.95 -10.04 6.83
N PHE A 151 15.95 -8.76 6.43
CA PHE A 151 16.60 -7.70 7.20
C PHE A 151 15.96 -7.54 8.59
N LEU A 152 14.63 -7.46 8.66
CA LEU A 152 13.93 -7.29 9.95
C LEU A 152 14.13 -8.46 10.89
N ASN A 153 14.21 -9.68 10.37
CA ASN A 153 14.53 -10.86 11.16
C ASN A 153 15.94 -10.79 11.78
N GLU A 154 16.93 -10.32 11.03
CA GLU A 154 18.28 -10.11 11.56
C GLU A 154 18.34 -8.90 12.50
N PHE A 155 17.67 -7.81 12.16
CA PHE A 155 17.58 -6.60 12.99
C PHE A 155 16.95 -6.88 14.36
N ASN A 156 15.95 -7.75 14.40
CA ASN A 156 15.24 -8.13 15.64
C ASN A 156 15.71 -9.46 16.23
N ARG A 157 16.95 -9.86 15.94
CA ARG A 157 17.50 -11.17 16.38
C ARG A 157 17.52 -11.36 17.91
N ASP A 158 17.66 -10.26 18.64
CA ASP A 158 17.60 -10.22 20.10
C ASP A 158 16.17 -10.18 20.68
N ASN A 159 15.15 -10.29 19.83
CA ASN A 159 13.73 -10.22 20.19
C ASN A 159 13.35 -8.95 20.97
N THR A 160 14.01 -7.83 20.65
CA THR A 160 13.69 -6.52 21.25
C THR A 160 12.24 -6.11 21.00
N TYR A 161 11.71 -6.41 19.82
CA TYR A 161 10.33 -6.08 19.42
C TYR A 161 9.51 -7.36 19.28
N SER A 162 8.29 -7.32 19.80
CA SER A 162 7.30 -8.39 19.60
C SER A 162 6.65 -8.30 18.22
N TYR A 163 6.49 -7.06 17.71
CA TYR A 163 5.93 -6.77 16.39
C TYR A 163 6.65 -5.59 15.75
N ILE A 164 6.90 -5.69 14.46
CA ILE A 164 7.37 -4.59 13.61
C ILE A 164 6.39 -4.47 12.45
N PHE A 165 5.77 -3.30 12.30
CA PHE A 165 4.77 -3.03 11.25
C PHE A 165 5.29 -2.04 10.23
N ALA A 166 4.96 -2.27 8.96
CA ALA A 166 5.00 -1.21 7.97
C ALA A 166 3.81 -0.27 8.22
N TYR A 167 4.09 1.01 8.46
CA TYR A 167 3.05 2.02 8.59
C TYR A 167 2.58 2.43 7.20
N GLU A 168 1.28 2.28 6.97
CA GLU A 168 0.58 2.79 5.80
C GLU A 168 -0.49 3.78 6.25
N SER A 169 -0.60 4.90 5.54
CA SER A 169 -1.62 5.92 5.82
C SER A 169 -3.02 5.33 5.69
N GLY A 170 -3.87 5.57 6.69
CA GLY A 170 -5.25 5.08 6.73
C GLY A 170 -5.46 3.75 7.46
N LEU A 171 -4.41 2.98 7.77
CA LEU A 171 -4.52 1.77 8.59
C LEU A 171 -4.42 2.05 10.10
N PHE A 172 -3.65 3.07 10.48
CA PHE A 172 -3.43 3.46 11.88
C PHE A 172 -3.84 4.91 12.08
N PHE A 173 -4.64 5.16 13.12
CA PHE A 173 -5.13 6.50 13.48
C PHE A 173 -4.22 7.23 14.46
N TYR A 174 -3.34 6.50 15.15
CA TYR A 174 -2.38 7.05 16.10
C TYR A 174 -1.08 6.26 16.05
N LYS A 175 0.05 6.94 16.09
CA LYS A 175 1.40 6.38 16.19
C LYS A 175 2.24 7.22 17.14
N ASP A 176 2.97 6.58 18.04
CA ASP A 176 3.95 7.23 18.89
C ASP A 176 5.29 7.27 18.17
N SER A 177 5.88 8.46 18.07
CA SER A 177 7.19 8.66 17.44
C SER A 177 8.32 7.89 18.13
N ALA A 178 8.17 7.57 19.42
CA ALA A 178 9.12 6.74 20.17
C ALA A 178 9.21 5.30 19.64
N CYS A 179 8.17 4.83 18.93
CA CYS A 179 8.13 3.49 18.31
C CYS A 179 8.61 3.50 16.85
N ASN A 180 9.03 4.65 16.31
CA ASN A 180 9.46 4.81 14.93
C ASN A 180 10.90 4.32 14.73
N ILE A 181 11.09 3.27 13.95
CA ILE A 181 12.40 2.72 13.59
C ILE A 181 12.75 2.94 12.11
N THR A 182 12.06 3.83 11.41
CA THR A 182 12.22 4.06 9.96
C THR A 182 13.67 4.31 9.57
N HIS A 183 14.38 5.17 10.29
CA HIS A 183 15.80 5.48 10.02
C HIS A 183 16.67 4.22 10.10
N ALA A 184 16.51 3.45 11.17
CA ALA A 184 17.30 2.23 11.37
C ALA A 184 17.01 1.20 10.26
N VAL A 185 15.74 1.10 9.82
CA VAL A 185 15.34 0.19 8.72
C VAL A 185 15.93 0.64 7.39
N VAL A 186 15.83 1.91 7.03
CA VAL A 186 16.37 2.46 5.77
C VAL A 186 17.89 2.31 5.72
N ASP A 187 18.59 2.70 6.78
CA ASP A 187 20.06 2.62 6.85
C ASP A 187 20.54 1.17 6.78
N GLY A 188 19.88 0.28 7.53
CA GLY A 188 20.23 -1.13 7.53
C GLY A 188 19.96 -1.82 6.19
N LEU A 189 18.83 -1.55 5.54
CA LEU A 189 18.54 -2.06 4.19
C LEU A 189 19.55 -1.57 3.18
N ASN A 190 19.91 -0.31 3.21
CA ASN A 190 20.95 0.27 2.32
C ASN A 190 22.33 -0.36 2.55
N ALA A 191 22.72 -0.58 3.81
CA ALA A 191 23.99 -1.24 4.14
C ALA A 191 24.02 -2.70 3.64
N MET A 192 22.93 -3.44 3.87
CA MET A 192 22.78 -4.83 3.38
C MET A 192 22.84 -4.88 1.86
N TYR A 193 22.13 -3.98 1.18
CA TYR A 193 22.08 -3.93 -0.29
C TYR A 193 23.46 -3.63 -0.91
N LYS A 194 24.19 -2.67 -0.36
CA LYS A 194 25.56 -2.36 -0.79
C LYS A 194 26.53 -3.55 -0.66
N THR A 195 26.35 -4.34 0.40
CA THR A 195 27.17 -5.55 0.61
C THR A 195 26.84 -6.63 -0.41
N GLN A 196 25.57 -6.79 -0.79
CA GLN A 196 25.14 -7.75 -1.82
C GLN A 196 25.61 -7.36 -3.23
N LYS A 197 25.64 -6.05 -3.53
CA LYS A 197 26.06 -5.53 -4.85
C LYS A 197 27.58 -5.64 -5.11
N LYS A 198 28.37 -5.85 -4.04
CA LYS A 198 29.86 -6.01 -4.12
C LYS A 198 30.31 -7.46 -4.30
N LYS A 199 29.40 -8.41 -4.15
CA LYS A 199 29.65 -9.85 -4.39
C LYS A 199 29.22 -10.24 -5.80
#